data_76b1737161c7b066d7601a480ea19a8d
#
_entry.id   76b1737161c7b066d7601a480ea19a8d
#
_cell.length_a   1.000
_cell.length_b   1.000
_cell.length_c   1.000
_cell.angle_alpha   90.00
_cell.angle_beta   90.00
_cell.angle_gamma   90.00
#
_symmetry.space_group_name_H-M   'P 1'
#
loop_
_entity.id
_entity.type
_entity.pdbx_description
1 polymer ?
#
loop_
_entity_poly.entity_id
_entity_poly.type
_entity_poly.pdbx_seq_one_letter_code
_entity_poly.pdbx_strand_id
1 'polypeptide(L)'
;MDSGHSSPRVPAGGGKLVRAYYDEIYRFAHRQLGHKEDALDLTQNVFLAVLRALPTFDGRKASFRTWLYRIAAHKAIDCRRKVRGNVLPLEETEAPDQTDFAAQVQDRDLLDRLEAYVAQLDPDTQAVYRLRIYGERTFPEIAAILGQPEAAVKTRYYRLMTRLRKEFG
;
A
#
# COMPACT_ATOMS: atom_id res chain seq x y z
N MET A 1 -22.01 -27.15 -26.57
CA MET A 1 -22.20 -26.23 -25.44
C MET A 1 -20.85 -25.60 -25.19
N ASP A 2 -20.66 -24.42 -25.75
CA ASP A 2 -19.39 -23.71 -25.78
C ASP A 2 -19.38 -22.77 -24.58
N SER A 3 -18.60 -23.12 -23.57
CA SER A 3 -18.38 -22.25 -22.39
C SER A 3 -17.35 -21.21 -22.77
N GLY A 4 -17.80 -20.15 -23.45
CA GLY A 4 -16.97 -19.00 -23.77
C GLY A 4 -16.43 -18.35 -22.52
N HIS A 5 -15.23 -18.74 -22.10
CA HIS A 5 -14.42 -17.93 -21.19
C HIS A 5 -14.00 -16.69 -21.95
N SER A 6 -14.83 -15.67 -21.86
CA SER A 6 -14.49 -14.34 -22.35
C SER A 6 -13.41 -13.78 -21.44
N SER A 7 -12.15 -13.95 -21.81
CA SER A 7 -11.05 -13.22 -21.20
C SER A 7 -11.37 -11.73 -21.29
N PRO A 8 -11.28 -10.96 -20.19
CA PRO A 8 -11.53 -9.53 -20.24
C PRO A 8 -10.58 -8.89 -21.24
N ARG A 9 -11.14 -8.30 -22.31
CA ARG A 9 -10.33 -7.51 -23.24
C ARG A 9 -9.67 -6.37 -22.49
N VAL A 10 -8.35 -6.44 -22.39
CA VAL A 10 -7.54 -5.32 -21.90
C VAL A 10 -7.76 -4.13 -22.84
N PRO A 11 -8.20 -2.96 -22.38
CA PRO A 11 -8.36 -1.79 -23.23
C PRO A 11 -7.04 -1.44 -23.91
N ALA A 12 -7.13 -0.90 -25.13
CA ALA A 12 -5.95 -0.38 -25.82
C ALA A 12 -5.23 0.65 -24.94
N GLY A 13 -3.95 0.41 -24.63
CA GLY A 13 -3.17 1.24 -23.68
C GLY A 13 -3.12 0.70 -22.24
N GLY A 14 -3.93 -0.28 -21.86
CA GLY A 14 -3.91 -0.86 -20.53
C GLY A 14 -2.55 -1.50 -20.16
N GLY A 15 -1.89 -2.13 -21.14
CA GLY A 15 -0.56 -2.69 -20.94
C GLY A 15 0.51 -1.64 -20.63
N LYS A 16 0.42 -0.46 -21.22
CA LYS A 16 1.35 0.66 -20.93
C LYS A 16 1.12 1.21 -19.51
N LEU A 17 -0.14 1.33 -19.08
CA LEU A 17 -0.48 1.78 -17.74
C LEU A 17 0.03 0.79 -16.68
N VAL A 18 -0.16 -0.50 -16.89
CA VAL A 18 0.36 -1.53 -15.99
C VAL A 18 1.89 -1.43 -15.87
N ARG A 19 2.61 -1.35 -17.00
CA ARG A 19 4.07 -1.22 -17.00
C ARG A 19 4.56 0.04 -16.29
N ALA A 20 3.87 1.17 -16.46
CA ALA A 20 4.26 2.44 -15.87
C ALA A 20 4.12 2.46 -14.35
N TYR A 21 3.13 1.77 -13.78
CA TYR A 21 2.79 1.86 -12.35
C TYR A 21 2.96 0.56 -11.57
N TYR A 22 3.27 -0.56 -12.23
CA TYR A 22 3.34 -1.86 -11.57
C TYR A 22 4.31 -1.88 -10.39
N ASP A 23 5.54 -1.42 -10.59
CA ASP A 23 6.58 -1.44 -9.55
C ASP A 23 6.24 -0.54 -8.38
N GLU A 24 5.62 0.61 -8.63
CA GLU A 24 5.18 1.56 -7.62
C GLU A 24 4.09 0.94 -6.73
N ILE A 25 3.09 0.33 -7.33
CA ILE A 25 1.99 -0.32 -6.60
C ILE A 25 2.48 -1.58 -5.89
N TYR A 26 3.36 -2.37 -6.52
CA TYR A 26 3.95 -3.53 -5.86
C TYR A 26 4.74 -3.14 -4.61
N ARG A 27 5.56 -2.10 -4.67
CA ARG A 27 6.30 -1.59 -3.50
C ARG A 27 5.36 -1.13 -2.39
N PHE A 28 4.31 -0.42 -2.73
CA PHE A 28 3.27 -0.04 -1.78
C PHE A 28 2.62 -1.28 -1.14
N ALA A 29 2.19 -2.23 -1.95
CA ALA A 29 1.58 -3.47 -1.49
C ALA A 29 2.52 -4.28 -0.59
N HIS A 30 3.79 -4.41 -0.98
CA HIS A 30 4.79 -5.13 -0.20
C HIS A 30 5.03 -4.49 1.18
N ARG A 31 5.14 -3.17 1.24
CA ARG A 31 5.27 -2.46 2.52
C ARG A 31 4.03 -2.63 3.39
N GLN A 32 2.85 -2.61 2.78
CA GLN A 32 1.58 -2.70 3.50
C GLN A 32 1.33 -4.12 4.03
N LEU A 33 1.69 -5.15 3.31
CA LEU A 33 1.40 -6.56 3.64
C LEU A 33 2.58 -7.29 4.27
N GLY A 34 3.81 -6.90 3.97
CA GLY A 34 5.02 -7.48 4.53
C GLY A 34 5.48 -8.80 3.89
N HIS A 35 4.73 -9.37 2.93
CA HIS A 35 5.02 -10.62 2.26
C HIS A 35 5.02 -10.46 0.74
N LYS A 36 6.06 -11.00 0.08
CA LYS A 36 6.23 -10.90 -1.37
C LYS A 36 5.06 -11.51 -2.15
N GLU A 37 4.62 -12.71 -1.77
CA GLU A 37 3.54 -13.40 -2.49
C GLU A 37 2.20 -12.67 -2.34
N ASP A 38 1.88 -12.23 -1.14
CA ASP A 38 0.67 -11.44 -0.89
C ASP A 38 0.69 -10.11 -1.64
N ALA A 39 1.86 -9.47 -1.71
CA ALA A 39 2.04 -8.24 -2.47
C ALA A 39 1.87 -8.45 -3.98
N LEU A 40 2.38 -9.55 -4.53
CA LEU A 40 2.19 -9.91 -5.94
C LEU A 40 0.72 -10.16 -6.24
N ASP A 41 0.02 -10.93 -5.42
CA ASP A 41 -1.40 -11.21 -5.58
C ASP A 41 -2.25 -9.94 -5.48
N LEU A 42 -1.95 -9.10 -4.49
CA LEU A 42 -2.64 -7.81 -4.34
C LEU A 42 -2.41 -6.91 -5.55
N THR A 43 -1.18 -6.81 -6.03
CA THR A 43 -0.83 -5.99 -7.20
C THR A 43 -1.59 -6.46 -8.43
N GLN A 44 -1.65 -7.77 -8.68
CA GLN A 44 -2.44 -8.33 -9.77
C GLN A 44 -3.93 -7.99 -9.63
N ASN A 45 -4.49 -8.16 -8.44
CA ASN A 45 -5.89 -7.83 -8.18
C ASN A 45 -6.19 -6.34 -8.36
N VAL A 46 -5.27 -5.48 -7.97
CA VAL A 46 -5.39 -4.03 -8.20
C VAL A 46 -5.47 -3.72 -9.69
N PHE A 47 -4.55 -4.24 -10.49
CA PHE A 47 -4.55 -3.95 -11.93
C PHE A 47 -5.71 -4.60 -12.67
N LEU A 48 -6.18 -5.76 -12.25
CA LEU A 48 -7.43 -6.34 -12.78
C LEU A 48 -8.62 -5.42 -12.49
N ALA A 49 -8.73 -4.90 -11.29
CA ALA A 49 -9.79 -3.95 -10.93
C ALA A 49 -9.66 -2.63 -11.69
N VAL A 50 -8.45 -2.12 -11.86
CA VAL A 50 -8.16 -0.91 -12.65
C VAL A 50 -8.60 -1.10 -14.10
N LEU A 51 -8.22 -2.20 -14.74
CA LEU A 51 -8.58 -2.46 -16.13
C LEU A 51 -10.10 -2.60 -16.33
N ARG A 52 -10.80 -3.19 -15.37
CA ARG A 52 -12.27 -3.30 -15.39
C ARG A 52 -12.95 -1.94 -15.22
N ALA A 53 -12.42 -1.11 -14.34
CA ALA A 53 -13.00 0.18 -13.98
C ALA A 53 -12.48 1.35 -14.87
N LEU A 54 -11.49 1.10 -15.72
CA LEU A 54 -10.87 2.14 -16.56
C LEU A 54 -11.89 2.93 -17.41
N PRO A 55 -12.94 2.32 -18.00
CA PRO A 55 -13.97 3.06 -18.72
C PRO A 55 -14.74 4.08 -17.87
N THR A 56 -14.76 3.88 -16.55
CA THR A 56 -15.44 4.78 -15.59
C THR A 56 -14.53 5.87 -15.03
N PHE A 57 -13.23 5.80 -15.33
CA PHE A 57 -12.27 6.79 -14.85
C PHE A 57 -12.56 8.18 -15.45
N ASP A 58 -12.66 9.18 -14.57
CA ASP A 58 -12.84 10.58 -14.95
C ASP A 58 -11.63 11.41 -14.48
N GLY A 59 -10.77 11.77 -15.42
CA GLY A 59 -9.56 12.58 -15.16
C GLY A 59 -9.84 14.00 -14.68
N ARG A 60 -11.10 14.46 -14.75
CA ARG A 60 -11.51 15.76 -14.20
C ARG A 60 -11.73 15.74 -12.70
N LYS A 61 -12.05 14.57 -12.12
CA LYS A 61 -12.31 14.40 -10.68
C LYS A 61 -11.04 14.19 -9.87
N ALA A 62 -10.09 13.42 -10.42
CA ALA A 62 -8.82 13.11 -9.78
C ALA A 62 -7.79 12.71 -10.84
N SER A 63 -6.50 12.82 -10.49
CA SER A 63 -5.44 12.26 -11.33
C SER A 63 -5.54 10.74 -11.41
N PHE A 64 -5.02 10.15 -12.48
CA PHE A 64 -4.97 8.69 -12.61
C PHE A 64 -4.24 8.03 -11.44
N ARG A 65 -3.13 8.62 -11.02
CA ARG A 65 -2.33 8.10 -9.88
C ARG A 65 -3.15 8.11 -8.57
N THR A 66 -3.87 9.18 -8.28
CA THR A 66 -4.76 9.24 -7.10
C THR A 66 -5.85 8.17 -7.16
N TRP A 67 -6.48 8.01 -8.30
CA TRP A 67 -7.51 6.99 -8.51
C TRP A 67 -6.95 5.57 -8.39
N LEU A 68 -5.76 5.31 -8.95
CA LEU A 68 -5.06 4.04 -8.84
C LEU A 68 -4.71 3.71 -7.38
N TYR A 69 -4.15 4.65 -6.64
CA TYR A 69 -3.86 4.47 -5.22
C TYR A 69 -5.11 4.28 -4.36
N ARG A 70 -6.22 4.89 -4.73
CA ARG A 70 -7.50 4.64 -4.06
C ARG A 70 -7.89 3.17 -4.13
N ILE A 71 -7.79 2.57 -5.30
CA ILE A 71 -8.06 1.14 -5.49
C ILE A 71 -7.06 0.30 -4.71
N ALA A 72 -5.76 0.60 -4.84
CA ALA A 72 -4.70 -0.14 -4.18
C ALA A 72 -4.78 -0.06 -2.64
N ALA A 73 -4.97 1.13 -2.09
CA ALA A 73 -5.04 1.34 -0.65
C ALA A 73 -6.26 0.65 -0.03
N HIS A 74 -7.44 0.73 -0.63
CA HIS A 74 -8.63 0.05 -0.15
C HIS A 74 -8.46 -1.46 -0.14
N LYS A 75 -7.91 -2.03 -1.22
CA LYS A 75 -7.65 -3.47 -1.28
C LYS A 75 -6.59 -3.92 -0.27
N ALA A 76 -5.54 -3.13 -0.06
CA ALA A 76 -4.51 -3.43 0.92
C ALA A 76 -5.03 -3.36 2.36
N ILE A 77 -5.84 -2.36 2.68
CA ILE A 77 -6.49 -2.22 3.99
C ILE A 77 -7.44 -3.39 4.25
N ASP A 78 -8.27 -3.76 3.28
CA ASP A 78 -9.18 -4.89 3.38
C ASP A 78 -8.43 -6.21 3.59
N CYS A 79 -7.36 -6.42 2.84
CA CYS A 79 -6.49 -7.58 3.00
C CYS A 79 -5.88 -7.65 4.40
N ARG A 80 -5.39 -6.54 4.92
CA ARG A 80 -4.82 -6.43 6.28
C ARG A 80 -5.87 -6.70 7.36
N ARG A 81 -7.08 -6.16 7.21
CA ARG A 81 -8.19 -6.39 8.14
C ARG A 81 -8.61 -7.85 8.18
N LYS A 82 -8.66 -8.54 7.05
CA LYS A 82 -8.96 -9.97 6.97
C LYS A 82 -7.91 -10.80 7.72
N VAL A 83 -6.64 -10.51 7.52
CA VAL A 83 -5.54 -11.16 8.23
C VAL A 83 -5.65 -10.92 9.75
N ARG A 84 -5.92 -9.68 10.19
CA ARG A 84 -6.14 -9.36 11.61
C ARG A 84 -7.38 -10.01 12.21
N GLY A 85 -8.47 -10.13 11.45
CA GLY A 85 -9.71 -10.78 11.90
C GLY A 85 -9.54 -12.28 12.14
N ASN A 86 -8.57 -12.91 11.52
CA ASN A 86 -8.24 -14.33 11.64
C ASN A 86 -7.05 -14.60 12.58
N VAL A 87 -6.52 -13.57 13.26
CA VAL A 87 -5.28 -13.71 13.99
C VAL A 87 -5.44 -14.42 15.31
N LEU A 88 -4.91 -15.60 15.34
CA LEU A 88 -4.07 -16.12 16.39
C LEU A 88 -2.91 -15.16 16.68
N PRO A 89 -2.48 -14.94 17.95
CA PRO A 89 -1.43 -13.99 18.28
C PRO A 89 -0.19 -14.24 17.43
N LEU A 90 0.42 -13.15 17.02
CA LEU A 90 1.67 -13.10 16.27
C LEU A 90 2.67 -14.14 16.79
N GLU A 91 2.76 -15.26 16.11
CA GLU A 91 3.97 -16.04 16.13
C GLU A 91 5.03 -15.29 15.34
N GLU A 92 6.18 -15.18 15.95
CA GLU A 92 7.36 -14.50 15.48
C GLU A 92 7.58 -14.77 13.99
N THR A 93 7.42 -13.75 13.17
CA THR A 93 7.95 -13.75 11.81
C THR A 93 9.44 -13.94 11.93
N GLU A 94 9.94 -15.02 11.34
CA GLU A 94 11.38 -15.24 11.22
C GLU A 94 12.04 -13.96 10.73
N ALA A 95 12.97 -13.46 11.55
CA ALA A 95 13.78 -12.32 11.18
C ALA A 95 14.48 -12.62 9.85
N PRO A 96 14.49 -11.69 8.88
CA PRO A 96 15.25 -11.89 7.68
C PRO A 96 16.71 -12.13 8.06
N ASP A 97 17.28 -13.16 7.46
CA ASP A 97 18.60 -13.68 7.65
C ASP A 97 19.64 -12.55 7.77
N GLN A 98 20.28 -12.47 8.94
CA GLN A 98 21.32 -11.48 9.22
C GLN A 98 22.65 -11.97 8.64
N THR A 99 22.91 -11.64 7.40
CA THR A 99 24.27 -11.75 6.84
C THR A 99 24.81 -10.38 6.45
N ASP A 100 25.70 -9.93 7.31
CA ASP A 100 26.91 -9.15 7.09
C ASP A 100 26.87 -7.91 6.17
N PHE A 101 26.63 -6.71 6.78
CA PHE A 101 27.21 -5.45 6.29
C PHE A 101 27.30 -4.42 7.45
N ALA A 102 28.38 -4.44 8.20
CA ALA A 102 28.55 -3.69 9.45
C ALA A 102 28.68 -2.16 9.31
N ALA A 103 28.86 -1.60 8.11
CA ALA A 103 29.02 -0.15 7.91
C ALA A 103 27.76 0.55 7.35
N GLN A 104 26.80 -0.20 6.82
CA GLN A 104 25.46 0.30 6.43
C GLN A 104 24.38 -0.05 7.46
N VAL A 105 24.76 -0.70 8.55
CA VAL A 105 23.88 -1.40 9.50
C VAL A 105 23.10 -0.43 10.37
N GLN A 106 23.62 0.73 10.74
CA GLN A 106 22.90 1.62 11.65
C GLN A 106 21.64 2.23 11.01
N ASP A 107 21.71 2.68 9.77
CA ASP A 107 20.54 3.27 9.09
C ASP A 107 19.53 2.22 8.68
N ARG A 108 19.97 1.02 8.27
CA ARG A 108 19.08 -0.10 7.93
C ARG A 108 18.38 -0.66 9.16
N ASP A 109 19.10 -0.86 10.26
CA ASP A 109 18.50 -1.35 11.50
C ASP A 109 17.43 -0.40 12.02
N LEU A 110 17.68 0.89 11.97
CA LEU A 110 16.69 1.90 12.33
C LEU A 110 15.46 1.86 11.42
N LEU A 111 15.66 1.75 10.10
CA LEU A 111 14.57 1.63 9.14
C LEU A 111 13.76 0.34 9.35
N ASP A 112 14.41 -0.78 9.58
CA ASP A 112 13.76 -2.07 9.84
C ASP A 112 12.94 -2.03 11.13
N ARG A 113 13.48 -1.43 12.18
CA ARG A 113 12.77 -1.22 13.46
C ARG A 113 11.58 -0.30 13.30
N LEU A 114 11.73 0.77 12.52
CA LEU A 114 10.66 1.72 12.24
C LEU A 114 9.55 1.05 11.43
N GLU A 115 9.90 0.29 10.39
CA GLU A 115 8.92 -0.47 9.59
C GLU A 115 8.21 -1.55 10.43
N ALA A 116 8.92 -2.23 11.31
CA ALA A 116 8.32 -3.19 12.23
C ALA A 116 7.33 -2.51 13.20
N TYR A 117 7.66 -1.34 13.69
CA TYR A 117 6.76 -0.53 14.53
C TYR A 117 5.50 -0.10 13.77
N VAL A 118 5.68 0.45 12.57
CA VAL A 118 4.56 0.87 11.72
C VAL A 118 3.66 -0.32 11.35
N ALA A 119 4.22 -1.49 11.12
CA ALA A 119 3.48 -2.69 10.79
C ALA A 119 2.53 -3.17 11.91
N GLN A 120 2.74 -2.74 13.15
CA GLN A 120 1.86 -3.05 14.29
C GLN A 120 0.68 -2.09 14.43
N LEU A 121 0.69 -0.98 13.70
CA LEU A 121 -0.35 0.04 13.78
C LEU A 121 -1.59 -0.40 12.99
N ASP A 122 -2.69 0.31 13.21
CA ASP A 122 -3.90 0.06 12.43
C ASP A 122 -3.68 0.32 10.92
N PRO A 123 -4.40 -0.38 10.04
CA PRO A 123 -4.19 -0.29 8.59
C PRO A 123 -4.34 1.12 8.02
N ASP A 124 -5.26 1.92 8.54
CA ASP A 124 -5.45 3.31 8.08
C ASP A 124 -4.24 4.19 8.41
N THR A 125 -3.67 4.06 9.59
CA THR A 125 -2.45 4.78 9.99
C THR A 125 -1.25 4.34 9.14
N GLN A 126 -1.11 3.04 8.89
CA GLN A 126 -0.08 2.52 7.99
C GLN A 126 -0.22 3.11 6.58
N ALA A 127 -1.44 3.15 6.04
CA ALA A 127 -1.70 3.69 4.71
C ALA A 127 -1.35 5.19 4.62
N VAL A 128 -1.74 5.99 5.60
CA VAL A 128 -1.38 7.42 5.67
C VAL A 128 0.15 7.60 5.67
N TYR A 129 0.84 6.87 6.51
CA TYR A 129 2.30 6.91 6.58
C TYR A 129 2.95 6.56 5.23
N ARG A 130 2.57 5.44 4.64
CA ARG A 130 3.17 4.97 3.40
C ARG A 130 2.86 5.84 2.20
N LEU A 131 1.64 6.34 2.10
CA LEU A 131 1.25 7.28 1.05
C LEU A 131 1.99 8.61 1.17
N ARG A 132 2.23 9.08 2.39
CA ARG A 132 2.94 10.34 2.62
C ARG A 132 4.44 10.21 2.40
N ILE A 133 5.06 9.20 2.99
CA ILE A 133 6.54 9.06 3.00
C ILE A 133 7.04 8.42 1.70
N TYR A 134 6.43 7.36 1.24
CA TYR A 134 6.89 6.63 0.06
C TYR A 134 6.16 7.03 -1.22
N GLY A 135 4.87 7.29 -1.11
CA GLY A 135 4.04 7.70 -2.25
C GLY A 135 4.14 9.20 -2.57
N GLU A 136 4.74 9.97 -1.68
CA GLU A 136 4.87 11.44 -1.83
C GLU A 136 3.53 12.14 -2.11
N ARG A 137 2.44 11.62 -1.54
CA ARG A 137 1.10 12.18 -1.71
C ARG A 137 0.89 13.33 -0.74
N THR A 138 0.18 14.34 -1.20
CA THR A 138 -0.28 15.45 -0.35
C THR A 138 -1.40 14.99 0.58
N PHE A 139 -1.64 15.72 1.66
CA PHE A 139 -2.77 15.41 2.55
C PHE A 139 -4.14 15.43 1.87
N PRO A 140 -4.45 16.40 0.98
CA PRO A 140 -5.66 16.34 0.19
C PRO A 140 -5.78 15.11 -0.70
N GLU A 141 -4.68 14.69 -1.32
CA GLU A 141 -4.66 13.45 -2.14
C GLU A 141 -4.88 12.22 -1.28
N ILE A 142 -4.24 12.12 -0.11
CA ILE A 142 -4.43 11.00 0.84
C ILE A 142 -5.88 10.96 1.33
N ALA A 143 -6.45 12.11 1.66
CA ALA A 143 -7.85 12.22 2.03
C ALA A 143 -8.78 11.67 0.94
N ALA A 144 -8.53 12.03 -0.32
CA ALA A 144 -9.28 11.51 -1.46
C ALA A 144 -9.07 10.00 -1.67
N ILE A 145 -7.83 9.52 -1.51
CA ILE A 145 -7.48 8.09 -1.64
C ILE A 145 -8.21 7.26 -0.58
N LEU A 146 -8.18 7.68 0.67
CA LEU A 146 -8.75 6.92 1.79
C LEU A 146 -10.23 7.21 2.03
N GLY A 147 -10.81 8.20 1.37
CA GLY A 147 -12.20 8.61 1.60
C GLY A 147 -12.40 9.17 3.00
N GLN A 148 -11.43 9.88 3.54
CA GLN A 148 -11.45 10.46 4.88
C GLN A 148 -11.28 11.98 4.82
N PRO A 149 -11.79 12.72 5.82
CA PRO A 149 -11.55 14.17 5.89
C PRO A 149 -10.05 14.49 5.99
N GLU A 150 -9.61 15.54 5.32
CA GLU A 150 -8.19 15.98 5.35
C GLU A 150 -7.71 16.25 6.78
N ALA A 151 -8.55 16.87 7.62
CA ALA A 151 -8.23 17.11 9.02
C ALA A 151 -7.94 15.81 9.80
N ALA A 152 -8.69 14.74 9.53
CA ALA A 152 -8.47 13.44 10.15
C ALA A 152 -7.14 12.81 9.70
N VAL A 153 -6.82 12.91 8.41
CA VAL A 153 -5.55 12.44 7.85
C VAL A 153 -4.36 13.18 8.47
N LYS A 154 -4.41 14.50 8.54
CA LYS A 154 -3.38 15.34 9.19
C LYS A 154 -3.18 14.97 10.65
N THR A 155 -4.26 14.86 11.41
CA THR A 155 -4.22 14.50 12.83
C THR A 155 -3.55 13.14 13.03
N ARG A 156 -3.95 12.15 12.23
CA ARG A 156 -3.38 10.80 12.25
C ARG A 156 -1.89 10.81 11.94
N TYR A 157 -1.49 11.52 10.91
CA TYR A 157 -0.09 11.64 10.51
C TYR A 157 0.77 12.32 11.60
N TYR A 158 0.35 13.45 12.11
CA TYR A 158 1.13 14.19 13.13
C TYR A 158 1.20 13.46 14.47
N ARG A 159 0.15 12.75 14.86
CA ARG A 159 0.20 11.86 16.04
C ARG A 159 1.22 10.74 15.85
N LEU A 160 1.25 10.16 14.66
CA LEU A 160 2.25 9.14 14.34
C LEU A 160 3.66 9.73 14.39
N MET A 161 3.91 10.88 13.78
CA MET A 161 5.22 11.53 13.81
C MET A 161 5.69 11.83 15.25
N THR A 162 4.80 12.26 16.11
CA THR A 162 5.10 12.48 17.54
C THR A 162 5.51 11.18 18.24
N ARG A 163 4.79 10.09 17.98
CA ARG A 163 5.14 8.77 18.52
C ARG A 163 6.50 8.27 18.01
N LEU A 164 6.74 8.40 16.72
CA LEU A 164 8.01 7.96 16.11
C LEU A 164 9.20 8.74 16.66
N ARG A 165 9.07 10.05 16.89
CA ARG A 165 10.12 10.85 17.54
C ARG A 165 10.39 10.41 18.98
N LYS A 166 9.35 10.02 19.69
CA LYS A 166 9.48 9.53 21.08
C LYS A 166 10.17 8.17 21.13
N GLU A 167 9.86 7.28 20.20
CA GLU A 167 10.38 5.90 20.19
C GLU A 167 11.79 5.80 19.57
N PHE A 168 12.10 6.64 18.60
CA PHE A 168 13.31 6.54 17.78
C PHE A 168 14.17 7.81 17.79
N GLY A 169 13.72 8.86 18.44
CA GLY A 169 14.45 10.12 18.54
C GLY A 169 15.50 10.16 19.61
#